data_4cb290d372bb69a28b9610d469b28c36
#
_entry.id   4cb290d372bb69a28b9610d469b28c36
#
_cell.length_a   1.000
_cell.length_b   1.000
_cell.length_c   1.000
_cell.angle_alpha   90.00
_cell.angle_beta   90.00
_cell.angle_gamma   90.00
#
_symmetry.space_group_name_H-M   'P 1'
#
loop_
_entity.id
_entity.type
_entity.pdbx_description
1 polymer ?
#
loop_
_entity_poly.entity_id
_entity_poly.type
_entity_poly.pdbx_seq_one_letter_code
_entity_poly.pdbx_strand_id
1 'polypeptide(L)'
;ERGSVSNKLAVGDRVFVGEQRRSGPDVYTPATVTAVARVYCRVKIDGAPYTMSQRFDAVTGAGEWPSTKGGMCPLALLRPEQHARIVADRAARMAAAVAAEQAATEKLHALGIDLLPGRRARIAATALLAAVERYGVTP
;
A
#
# COMPACT_ATOMS: atom_id res chain seq x y z
N GLU A 1 -23.01 -14.88 8.50
CA GLU A 1 -22.53 -14.98 8.88
C GLU A 1 -22.04 -15.54 9.45
N ARG A 2 -21.94 -15.80 9.58
CA ARG A 2 -21.32 -16.32 10.24
C ARG A 2 -20.36 -16.14 10.76
N GLY A 3 -20.22 -15.88 10.44
CA GLY A 3 -19.07 -15.38 10.45
C GLY A 3 -18.25 -15.28 11.64
N SER A 4 -18.68 -14.94 12.65
CA SER A 4 -17.90 -14.80 13.86
C SER A 4 -17.26 -16.11 14.30
N VAL A 5 -17.76 -17.22 13.79
CA VAL A 5 -17.30 -18.54 14.23
C VAL A 5 -15.90 -18.83 13.75
N SER A 6 -15.53 -18.34 12.58
CA SER A 6 -14.21 -18.65 12.06
C SER A 6 -13.69 -17.56 11.16
N ASN A 7 -12.78 -16.78 11.70
CA ASN A 7 -11.96 -15.88 10.90
C ASN A 7 -10.72 -16.60 10.38
N LYS A 8 -10.62 -17.90 10.64
CA LYS A 8 -9.47 -18.69 10.25
C LYS A 8 -9.48 -18.96 8.76
N LEU A 9 -8.33 -18.79 8.14
CA LEU A 9 -8.17 -19.11 6.72
C LEU A 9 -8.32 -20.61 6.50
N ALA A 10 -8.83 -20.98 5.34
CA ALA A 10 -9.03 -22.37 4.95
C ALA A 10 -8.25 -22.66 3.67
N VAL A 11 -7.94 -23.95 3.45
CA VAL A 11 -7.29 -24.37 2.22
C VAL A 11 -8.14 -23.97 1.02
N GLY A 12 -7.50 -23.39 0.02
CA GLY A 12 -8.16 -22.87 -1.18
C GLY A 12 -8.53 -21.40 -1.10
N ASP A 13 -8.45 -20.79 0.06
CA ASP A 13 -8.76 -19.36 0.19
C ASP A 13 -7.76 -18.53 -0.58
N ARG A 14 -8.26 -17.49 -1.24
CA ARG A 14 -7.42 -16.53 -1.94
C ARG A 14 -6.97 -15.45 -0.97
N VAL A 15 -5.69 -15.15 -1.02
CA VAL A 15 -5.07 -14.14 -0.15
C VAL A 15 -4.04 -13.36 -0.95
N PHE A 16 -3.51 -12.31 -0.33
CA PHE A 16 -2.38 -11.55 -0.89
C PHE A 16 -1.24 -11.59 0.11
N VAL A 17 -0.05 -11.93 -0.37
CA VAL A 17 1.15 -11.83 0.44
C VAL A 17 1.64 -10.40 0.34
N GLY A 18 1.59 -9.68 1.45
CA GLY A 18 2.04 -8.30 1.52
C GLY A 18 3.48 -8.24 2.00
N GLU A 19 4.31 -7.53 1.26
CA GLU A 19 5.69 -7.27 1.63
C GLU A 19 5.84 -5.79 1.92
N GLN A 20 6.18 -5.47 3.17
CA GLN A 20 6.39 -4.09 3.58
C GLN A 20 7.84 -3.70 3.25
N ARG A 21 8.01 -2.78 2.32
CA ARG A 21 9.32 -2.35 1.87
C ARG A 21 9.79 -1.12 2.62
N ARG A 22 11.11 -1.02 2.80
CA ARG A 22 11.72 0.13 3.44
C ARG A 22 11.63 1.38 2.56
N SER A 23 11.74 1.18 1.25
CA SER A 23 11.60 2.29 0.30
C SER A 23 10.61 1.88 -0.75
N GLY A 24 9.76 2.82 -1.13
CA GLY A 24 8.71 2.55 -2.09
C GLY A 24 7.47 1.95 -1.45
N PRO A 25 6.42 1.76 -2.23
CA PRO A 25 5.16 1.21 -1.72
C PRO A 25 5.29 -0.28 -1.39
N ASP A 26 4.45 -0.73 -0.47
CA ASP A 26 4.32 -2.15 -0.18
C ASP A 26 3.87 -2.90 -1.42
N VAL A 27 4.31 -4.13 -1.54
CA VAL A 27 3.96 -4.99 -2.67
C VAL A 27 3.02 -6.08 -2.19
N TYR A 28 1.98 -6.34 -2.96
CA TYR A 28 0.99 -7.38 -2.66
C TYR A 28 0.94 -8.38 -3.81
N THR A 29 1.15 -9.64 -3.49
CA THR A 29 1.21 -10.71 -4.50
C THR A 29 0.08 -11.70 -4.24
N PRO A 30 -0.74 -12.03 -5.25
CA PRO A 30 -1.83 -12.99 -5.06
C PRO A 30 -1.29 -14.38 -4.77
N ALA A 31 -1.96 -15.07 -3.87
CA ALA A 31 -1.55 -16.40 -3.44
C ALA A 31 -2.79 -17.20 -3.02
N THR A 32 -2.61 -18.48 -2.82
CA THR A 32 -3.67 -19.39 -2.39
C THR A 32 -3.19 -20.15 -1.17
N VAL A 33 -4.05 -20.29 -0.18
CA VAL A 33 -3.75 -21.08 1.01
C VAL A 33 -3.71 -22.54 0.63
N THR A 34 -2.58 -23.21 0.90
CA THR A 34 -2.38 -24.60 0.53
C THR A 34 -2.42 -25.55 1.71
N ALA A 35 -2.19 -25.06 2.91
CA ALA A 35 -2.21 -25.89 4.11
C ALA A 35 -2.59 -25.05 5.31
N VAL A 36 -3.38 -25.63 6.20
CA VAL A 36 -3.81 -24.94 7.43
C VAL A 36 -3.60 -25.91 8.59
N ALA A 37 -2.87 -25.44 9.59
CA ALA A 37 -2.67 -26.17 10.84
C ALA A 37 -3.44 -25.42 11.95
N ARG A 38 -3.21 -25.83 13.18
CA ARG A 38 -3.93 -25.27 14.32
C ARG A 38 -3.77 -23.76 14.46
N VAL A 39 -2.54 -23.27 14.28
CA VAL A 39 -2.22 -21.85 14.47
C VAL A 39 -1.79 -21.22 13.16
N TYR A 40 -1.03 -21.95 12.36
CA TYR A 40 -0.39 -21.41 11.16
C TYR A 40 -0.99 -21.98 9.88
N CYS A 41 -0.82 -21.21 8.82
CA CYS A 41 -1.14 -21.68 7.47
C CYS A 41 0.05 -21.41 6.56
N ARG A 42 0.04 -22.07 5.41
CA ARG A 42 1.02 -21.86 4.35
C ARG A 42 0.30 -21.53 3.06
N VAL A 43 0.98 -20.76 2.24
CA VAL A 43 0.41 -20.32 0.97
C VAL A 43 1.38 -20.59 -0.17
N LYS A 44 0.83 -20.64 -1.37
CA LYS A 44 1.60 -20.73 -2.59
C LYS A 44 1.28 -19.51 -3.42
N ILE A 45 2.31 -18.74 -3.77
CA ILE A 45 2.16 -17.58 -4.64
C ILE A 45 1.74 -18.07 -6.02
N ASP A 46 0.81 -17.37 -6.65
CA ASP A 46 0.32 -17.72 -7.97
C ASP A 46 1.49 -17.77 -8.96
N GLY A 47 1.58 -18.88 -9.68
CA GLY A 47 2.66 -19.09 -10.63
C GLY A 47 3.95 -19.66 -10.04
N ALA A 48 4.08 -19.70 -8.72
CA ALA A 48 5.26 -20.28 -8.08
C ALA A 48 5.18 -21.81 -8.11
N PRO A 49 6.33 -22.49 -8.24
CA PRO A 49 6.32 -23.97 -8.31
C PRO A 49 6.12 -24.64 -6.95
N TYR A 50 6.38 -23.94 -5.86
CA TYR A 50 6.34 -24.53 -4.53
C TYR A 50 5.58 -23.65 -3.54
N THR A 51 5.03 -24.29 -2.50
CA THR A 51 4.46 -23.59 -1.35
C THR A 51 5.58 -22.83 -0.64
N MET A 52 5.27 -21.63 -0.15
CA MET A 52 6.24 -20.84 0.61
C MET A 52 6.65 -21.57 1.88
N SER A 53 7.93 -21.46 2.24
CA SER A 53 8.43 -22.05 3.47
C SER A 53 7.97 -21.29 4.70
N GLN A 54 7.74 -19.98 4.57
CA GLN A 54 7.27 -19.18 5.69
C GLN A 54 5.81 -19.50 6.02
N ARG A 55 5.53 -19.59 7.31
CA ARG A 55 4.17 -19.79 7.80
C ARG A 55 3.57 -18.46 8.20
N PHE A 56 2.27 -18.40 8.20
CA PHE A 56 1.51 -17.22 8.58
C PHE A 56 0.45 -17.62 9.58
N ASP A 57 0.13 -16.72 10.49
CA ASP A 57 -0.97 -16.95 11.44
C ASP A 57 -2.27 -17.12 10.64
N ALA A 58 -2.97 -18.20 10.89
CA ALA A 58 -4.17 -18.54 10.10
C ALA A 58 -5.36 -17.61 10.37
N VAL A 59 -5.31 -16.82 11.42
CA VAL A 59 -6.36 -15.86 11.75
C VAL A 59 -5.94 -14.44 11.39
N THR A 60 -4.76 -14.01 11.87
CA THR A 60 -4.31 -12.63 11.70
C THR A 60 -3.54 -12.39 10.42
N GLY A 61 -2.98 -13.44 9.83
CA GLY A 61 -2.15 -13.33 8.65
C GLY A 61 -0.72 -12.88 8.93
N ALA A 62 -0.35 -12.70 10.18
CA ALA A 62 1.00 -12.25 10.52
C ALA A 62 2.04 -13.31 10.16
N GLY A 63 3.15 -12.89 9.54
CA GLY A 63 4.24 -13.79 9.21
C GLY A 63 4.97 -14.24 10.46
N GLU A 64 5.45 -15.49 10.45
CA GLU A 64 6.15 -16.03 11.60
C GLU A 64 7.55 -15.44 11.77
N TRP A 65 8.12 -14.89 10.70
CA TRP A 65 9.44 -14.30 10.74
C TRP A 65 9.34 -12.79 10.67
N PRO A 66 9.41 -12.10 11.81
CA PRO A 66 9.45 -10.64 11.75
C PRO A 66 10.77 -10.17 11.14
N SER A 67 10.73 -9.01 10.52
CA SER A 67 11.91 -8.44 9.87
C SER A 67 12.84 -7.82 10.91
N THR A 68 13.58 -8.66 11.63
CA THR A 68 14.46 -8.17 12.69
C THR A 68 15.92 -8.24 12.34
N LYS A 69 16.30 -9.19 11.49
CA LYS A 69 17.71 -9.40 11.15
C LYS A 69 17.86 -9.67 9.67
N GLY A 70 19.01 -9.31 9.10
CA GLY A 70 19.33 -9.60 7.72
C GLY A 70 18.61 -8.75 6.70
N GLY A 71 17.88 -7.74 7.13
CA GLY A 71 17.20 -6.85 6.19
C GLY A 71 15.99 -7.45 5.50
N MET A 72 15.49 -8.57 5.97
CA MET A 72 14.28 -9.16 5.41
C MET A 72 13.08 -8.28 5.71
N CYS A 73 12.25 -8.07 4.70
CA CYS A 73 11.02 -7.31 4.86
C CYS A 73 9.96 -8.17 5.54
N PRO A 74 9.19 -7.61 6.48
CA PRO A 74 8.10 -8.38 7.07
C PRO A 74 7.06 -8.74 6.03
N LEU A 75 6.55 -9.96 6.13
CA LEU A 75 5.48 -10.44 5.26
C LEU A 75 4.22 -10.67 6.09
N ALA A 76 3.09 -10.46 5.48
CA ALA A 76 1.81 -10.73 6.10
C ALA A 76 0.80 -11.12 5.04
N LEU A 77 -0.21 -11.89 5.42
CA LEU A 77 -1.30 -12.23 4.52
C LEU A 77 -2.43 -11.24 4.68
N LEU A 78 -2.99 -10.84 3.56
CA LEU A 78 -4.18 -10.01 3.52
C LEU A 78 -5.31 -10.79 2.87
N ARG A 79 -6.48 -10.69 3.44
CA ARG A 79 -7.68 -11.22 2.82
C ARG A 79 -8.07 -10.32 1.63
N PRO A 80 -8.81 -10.85 0.65
CA PRO A 80 -9.20 -10.03 -0.50
C PRO A 80 -9.90 -8.73 -0.11
N GLU A 81 -10.73 -8.75 0.91
CA GLU A 81 -11.43 -7.55 1.38
C GLU A 81 -10.47 -6.50 1.94
N GLN A 82 -9.45 -6.95 2.68
CA GLN A 82 -8.43 -6.07 3.22
C GLN A 82 -7.60 -5.45 2.10
N HIS A 83 -7.21 -6.26 1.13
CA HIS A 83 -6.45 -5.78 -0.02
C HIS A 83 -7.27 -4.77 -0.82
N ALA A 84 -8.55 -5.06 -1.09
CA ALA A 84 -9.42 -4.17 -1.82
C ALA A 84 -9.56 -2.82 -1.12
N ARG A 85 -9.64 -2.82 0.21
CA ARG A 85 -9.71 -1.59 0.99
C ARG A 85 -8.44 -0.76 0.85
N ILE A 86 -7.27 -1.42 0.90
CA ILE A 86 -5.99 -0.73 0.74
C ILE A 86 -5.89 -0.10 -0.64
N VAL A 87 -6.28 -0.84 -1.68
CA VAL A 87 -6.26 -0.33 -3.05
C VAL A 87 -7.19 0.89 -3.18
N ALA A 88 -8.40 0.79 -2.61
CA ALA A 88 -9.35 1.90 -2.66
C ALA A 88 -8.82 3.13 -1.91
N ASP A 89 -8.22 2.92 -0.73
CA ASP A 89 -7.65 4.02 0.04
C ASP A 89 -6.50 4.69 -0.70
N ARG A 90 -5.65 3.91 -1.35
CA ARG A 90 -4.55 4.47 -2.15
C ARG A 90 -5.08 5.29 -3.32
N ALA A 91 -6.07 4.75 -4.02
CA ALA A 91 -6.67 5.45 -5.15
C ALA A 91 -7.30 6.77 -4.70
N ALA A 92 -8.00 6.76 -3.56
CA ALA A 92 -8.62 7.96 -3.02
C ALA A 92 -7.56 9.01 -2.64
N ARG A 93 -6.46 8.57 -2.01
CA ARG A 93 -5.39 9.50 -1.65
C ARG A 93 -4.70 10.09 -2.87
N MET A 94 -4.48 9.28 -3.89
CA MET A 94 -3.88 9.75 -5.13
C MET A 94 -4.79 10.76 -5.82
N ALA A 95 -6.09 10.48 -5.87
CA ALA A 95 -7.06 11.39 -6.48
C ALA A 95 -7.09 12.73 -5.71
N ALA A 96 -7.07 12.66 -4.37
CA ALA A 96 -7.06 13.86 -3.55
C ALA A 96 -5.79 14.67 -3.76
N ALA A 97 -4.64 13.99 -3.88
CA ALA A 97 -3.36 14.67 -4.12
C ALA A 97 -3.35 15.36 -5.49
N VAL A 98 -3.87 14.70 -6.51
CA VAL A 98 -3.97 15.29 -7.85
C VAL A 98 -4.89 16.51 -7.83
N ALA A 99 -6.04 16.39 -7.16
CA ALA A 99 -6.98 17.50 -7.06
C ALA A 99 -6.36 18.69 -6.32
N ALA A 100 -5.62 18.42 -5.23
CA ALA A 100 -4.95 19.47 -4.48
C ALA A 100 -3.88 20.16 -5.32
N GLU A 101 -3.11 19.38 -6.09
CA GLU A 101 -2.10 19.95 -6.98
C GLU A 101 -2.72 20.84 -8.06
N GLN A 102 -3.83 20.39 -8.64
CA GLN A 102 -4.53 21.19 -9.65
C GLN A 102 -5.08 22.49 -9.06
N ALA A 103 -5.68 22.40 -7.87
CA ALA A 103 -6.20 23.58 -7.21
C ALA A 103 -5.09 24.57 -6.86
N ALA A 104 -3.94 24.06 -6.39
CA ALA A 104 -2.81 24.92 -6.07
C ALA A 104 -2.24 25.58 -7.32
N THR A 105 -2.17 24.83 -8.43
CA THR A 105 -1.69 25.36 -9.71
C THR A 105 -2.59 26.49 -10.19
N GLU A 106 -3.90 26.33 -10.08
CA GLU A 106 -4.85 27.38 -10.46
C GLU A 106 -4.69 28.65 -9.60
N LYS A 107 -4.49 28.47 -8.30
CA LYS A 107 -4.27 29.62 -7.41
C LYS A 107 -2.97 30.34 -7.73
N LEU A 108 -1.90 29.58 -8.03
CA LEU A 108 -0.62 30.19 -8.40
C LEU A 108 -0.75 30.94 -9.73
N HIS A 109 -1.46 30.37 -10.68
CA HIS A 109 -1.71 31.02 -11.96
C HIS A 109 -2.46 32.34 -11.76
N ALA A 110 -3.45 32.36 -10.87
CA ALA A 110 -4.19 33.56 -10.55
C ALA A 110 -3.30 34.63 -9.93
N LEU A 111 -2.20 34.24 -9.30
CA LEU A 111 -1.22 35.16 -8.73
C LEU A 111 -0.13 35.54 -9.74
N GLY A 112 -0.24 35.10 -10.99
CA GLY A 112 0.73 35.37 -12.03
C GLY A 112 1.91 34.42 -12.04
N ILE A 113 1.83 33.31 -11.31
CA ILE A 113 2.88 32.32 -11.24
C ILE A 113 2.48 31.11 -12.07
N ASP A 114 3.20 30.87 -13.16
CA ASP A 114 2.94 29.72 -14.01
C ASP A 114 4.04 28.68 -13.81
N LEU A 115 3.62 27.44 -13.57
CA LEU A 115 4.55 26.34 -13.44
C LEU A 115 4.76 25.70 -14.81
N LEU A 116 6.02 25.58 -15.19
CA LEU A 116 6.35 24.91 -16.44
C LEU A 116 6.19 23.41 -16.29
N PRO A 117 5.42 22.76 -17.18
CA PRO A 117 5.34 21.31 -17.16
C PRO A 117 6.67 20.69 -17.55
N GLY A 118 6.98 19.55 -16.99
CA GLY A 118 8.14 18.82 -17.40
C GLY A 118 8.75 17.99 -16.29
N ARG A 119 9.66 17.13 -16.70
CA ARG A 119 10.32 16.21 -15.78
C ARG A 119 11.11 16.91 -14.68
N ARG A 120 11.55 18.12 -14.93
CA ARG A 120 12.40 18.84 -14.01
C ARG A 120 11.63 19.78 -13.09
N ALA A 121 10.32 19.80 -13.20
CA ALA A 121 9.50 20.51 -12.24
C ALA A 121 9.66 19.78 -10.90
N ARG A 122 10.50 20.32 -10.03
CA ARG A 122 10.85 19.67 -8.77
C ARG A 122 9.99 20.11 -7.63
N ILE A 123 9.32 21.23 -7.78
CA ILE A 123 8.53 21.80 -6.72
C ILE A 123 7.07 21.54 -7.03
N ALA A 124 6.41 20.81 -6.15
CA ALA A 124 4.97 20.61 -6.28
C ALA A 124 4.25 21.94 -6.09
N ALA A 125 3.15 22.12 -6.84
CA ALA A 125 2.39 23.36 -6.76
C ALA A 125 1.88 23.59 -5.34
N THR A 126 1.48 22.55 -4.64
CA THR A 126 1.03 22.68 -3.24
C THR A 126 2.13 23.23 -2.34
N ALA A 127 3.36 22.77 -2.52
CA ALA A 127 4.49 23.24 -1.73
C ALA A 127 4.82 24.70 -2.06
N LEU A 128 4.80 25.05 -3.34
CA LEU A 128 5.07 26.41 -3.76
C LEU A 128 3.98 27.36 -3.27
N LEU A 129 2.72 26.97 -3.38
CA LEU A 129 1.63 27.78 -2.90
C LEU A 129 1.75 28.03 -1.39
N ALA A 130 2.10 27.01 -0.62
CA ALA A 130 2.30 27.13 0.81
C ALA A 130 3.41 28.14 1.13
N ALA A 131 4.50 28.12 0.36
CA ALA A 131 5.59 29.06 0.53
C ALA A 131 5.16 30.49 0.19
N VAL A 132 4.40 30.65 -0.90
CA VAL A 132 3.87 31.96 -1.28
C VAL A 132 2.94 32.52 -0.21
N GLU A 133 2.09 31.67 0.34
CA GLU A 133 1.15 32.08 1.38
C GLU A 133 1.87 32.44 2.69
N ARG A 134 2.98 31.77 2.97
CA ARG A 134 3.75 32.03 4.19
C ARG A 134 4.62 33.29 4.06
N TYR A 135 5.30 33.43 2.95
CA TYR A 135 6.31 34.49 2.77
C TYR A 135 5.86 35.63 1.87
N GLY A 136 4.73 35.47 1.20
CA GLY A 136 4.22 36.43 0.26
C GLY A 136 4.90 36.39 -1.09
N VAL A 137 4.30 37.09 -2.05
CA VAL A 137 4.88 37.27 -3.37
C VAL A 137 5.64 38.59 -3.36
N THR A 138 6.96 38.53 -3.58
CA THR A 138 7.76 39.73 -3.64
C THR A 138 7.70 40.29 -5.05
N PRO A 139 7.31 41.57 -5.23
CA PRO A 139 7.29 42.15 -6.57
C PRO A 139 8.68 42.27 -7.18
#